data_d55301218798c9911b3e304ac1330bdb
#
_entry.id   d55301218798c9911b3e304ac1330bdb
#
_cell.length_a   1.000
_cell.length_b   1.000
_cell.length_c   1.000
_cell.angle_alpha   90.00
_cell.angle_beta   90.00
_cell.angle_gamma   90.00
#
_symmetry.space_group_name_H-M   'P 1'
#
loop_
_entity.id
_entity.type
_entity.pdbx_description
1 polymer ?
#
loop_
_entity_poly.entity_id
_entity_poly.type
_entity_poly.pdbx_seq_one_letter_code
_entity_poly.pdbx_strand_id
1 'polypeptide(L)'
;MSAQLTDEEALNRVASYCSAAEHCRAEVNEKLQRWGIAYETIARILERLETEKYIDDERYCRAFVNDKFRFAKWGKMKIAQGLYMKKIPSDVAWRHLNEIDEEEYLSIPVSYTHLTLPTI
;
A
#
# COMPACT_ATOMS: atom_id res chain seq x y z
N MET A 1 30.97 14.55 -7.21
CA MET A 1 29.84 14.96 -6.44
C MET A 1 28.57 14.97 -7.29
N SER A 2 27.57 14.43 -6.74
CA SER A 2 26.33 14.35 -7.44
C SER A 2 25.57 15.66 -7.31
N ALA A 3 24.92 16.05 -8.37
CA ALA A 3 24.07 17.20 -8.32
C ALA A 3 22.85 16.90 -7.47
N GLN A 4 22.49 17.85 -6.67
CA GLN A 4 21.26 17.71 -5.92
C GLN A 4 20.06 17.97 -6.82
N LEU A 5 19.03 17.20 -6.61
CA LEU A 5 17.81 17.40 -7.35
C LEU A 5 17.13 18.67 -6.87
N THR A 6 16.56 19.41 -7.79
CA THR A 6 15.69 20.52 -7.42
C THR A 6 14.39 19.93 -6.89
N ASP A 7 13.62 20.76 -6.20
CA ASP A 7 12.32 20.34 -5.69
C ASP A 7 11.44 19.81 -6.82
N GLU A 8 11.45 20.51 -7.93
CA GLU A 8 10.62 20.13 -9.07
C GLU A 8 11.09 18.82 -9.70
N GLU A 9 12.40 18.65 -9.81
CA GLU A 9 12.94 17.41 -10.34
C GLU A 9 12.62 16.24 -9.45
N ALA A 10 12.73 16.42 -8.15
CA ALA A 10 12.41 15.38 -7.19
C ALA A 10 10.93 15.01 -7.27
N LEU A 11 10.07 16.01 -7.37
CA LEU A 11 8.64 15.78 -7.49
C LEU A 11 8.32 14.99 -8.74
N ASN A 12 8.90 15.39 -9.87
CA ASN A 12 8.65 14.72 -11.14
C ASN A 12 9.13 13.28 -11.12
N ARG A 13 10.30 13.04 -10.56
CA ARG A 13 10.85 11.70 -10.50
C ARG A 13 10.02 10.79 -9.61
N VAL A 14 9.62 11.31 -8.47
CA VAL A 14 8.86 10.46 -7.55
C VAL A 14 7.42 10.27 -8.01
N ALA A 15 6.87 11.24 -8.75
CA ALA A 15 5.55 11.05 -9.34
C ALA A 15 5.58 9.93 -10.38
N SER A 16 6.64 9.88 -11.16
CA SER A 16 6.86 8.80 -12.11
C SER A 16 6.96 7.44 -11.42
N TYR A 17 7.70 7.43 -10.33
CA TYR A 17 7.87 6.25 -9.50
C TYR A 17 6.51 5.75 -8.98
N CYS A 18 5.68 6.68 -8.52
CA CYS A 18 4.35 6.34 -8.01
C CYS A 18 3.41 5.88 -9.11
N SER A 19 3.62 6.37 -10.33
CA SER A 19 2.78 5.97 -11.46
C SER A 19 3.09 4.57 -11.95
N ALA A 20 4.32 4.14 -11.74
CA ALA A 20 4.74 2.82 -12.21
C ALA A 20 4.17 1.69 -11.38
N ALA A 21 3.95 1.92 -10.09
CA ALA A 21 3.41 0.91 -9.19
C ALA A 21 2.85 1.59 -7.95
N GLU A 22 2.03 0.87 -7.20
CA GLU A 22 1.48 1.41 -5.96
C GLU A 22 2.57 1.54 -4.91
N HIS A 23 2.63 2.69 -4.28
CA HIS A 23 3.55 2.94 -3.19
C HIS A 23 2.84 3.69 -2.08
N CYS A 24 3.24 3.43 -0.85
CA CYS A 24 2.66 4.15 0.27
C CYS A 24 3.51 5.36 0.62
N ARG A 25 2.96 6.20 1.47
CA ARG A 25 3.65 7.43 1.89
C ARG A 25 5.03 7.12 2.48
N ALA A 26 5.11 6.08 3.30
CA ALA A 26 6.37 5.71 3.95
C ALA A 26 7.44 5.33 2.92
N GLU A 27 7.05 4.62 1.88
CA GLU A 27 8.00 4.23 0.83
C GLU A 27 8.53 5.43 0.07
N VAL A 28 7.65 6.36 -0.25
CA VAL A 28 8.04 7.57 -0.96
C VAL A 28 8.94 8.44 -0.09
N ASN A 29 8.58 8.56 1.17
CA ASN A 29 9.38 9.32 2.13
C ASN A 29 10.81 8.77 2.20
N GLU A 30 10.93 7.47 2.29
CA GLU A 30 12.24 6.82 2.36
C GLU A 30 13.05 7.08 1.10
N LYS A 31 12.39 7.00 -0.05
CA LYS A 31 13.06 7.23 -1.31
C LYS A 31 13.58 8.66 -1.43
N LEU A 32 12.76 9.62 -1.02
CA LEU A 32 13.17 11.01 -1.06
C LEU A 32 14.33 11.28 -0.10
N GLN A 33 14.31 10.63 1.05
CA GLN A 33 15.43 10.74 2.00
C GLN A 33 16.72 10.19 1.39
N ARG A 34 16.61 9.10 0.67
CA ARG A 34 17.77 8.51 0.00
C ARG A 34 18.35 9.43 -1.07
N TRP A 35 17.51 10.23 -1.69
CA TRP A 35 17.95 11.19 -2.69
C TRP A 35 18.54 12.44 -2.06
N GLY A 36 18.53 12.53 -0.73
CA GLY A 36 19.10 13.67 -0.03
C GLY A 36 18.23 14.91 -0.04
N ILE A 37 16.92 14.73 -0.23
CA ILE A 37 16.00 15.84 -0.24
C ILE A 37 15.77 16.34 1.18
N ALA A 38 15.72 17.65 1.36
CA ALA A 38 15.53 18.25 2.66
C ALA A 38 14.19 17.88 3.26
N TYR A 39 14.15 17.76 4.56
CA TYR A 39 12.95 17.31 5.27
C TYR A 39 11.72 18.14 4.95
N GLU A 40 11.88 19.46 4.93
CA GLU A 40 10.73 20.34 4.62
C GLU A 40 10.24 20.16 3.20
N THR A 41 11.16 19.94 2.28
CA THR A 41 10.80 19.70 0.89
C THR A 41 10.07 18.37 0.75
N ILE A 42 10.53 17.36 1.47
CA ILE A 42 9.86 16.06 1.47
C ILE A 42 8.40 16.22 1.92
N ALA A 43 8.19 16.99 2.98
CA ALA A 43 6.83 17.18 3.49
C ALA A 43 5.92 17.81 2.43
N ARG A 44 6.44 18.80 1.72
CA ARG A 44 5.67 19.44 0.66
C ARG A 44 5.37 18.51 -0.50
N ILE A 45 6.36 17.72 -0.87
CA ILE A 45 6.20 16.76 -1.96
C ILE A 45 5.17 15.70 -1.60
N LEU A 46 5.25 15.18 -0.39
CA LEU A 46 4.30 14.16 0.05
C LEU A 46 2.88 14.70 0.06
N GLU A 47 2.72 15.91 0.55
CA GLU A 47 1.39 16.53 0.58
C GLU A 47 0.83 16.70 -0.83
N ARG A 48 1.66 17.14 -1.76
CA ARG A 48 1.27 17.33 -3.14
C ARG A 48 0.85 16.00 -3.78
N LEU A 49 1.65 14.95 -3.54
CA LEU A 49 1.36 13.65 -4.11
C LEU A 49 0.06 13.07 -3.55
N GLU A 50 -0.19 13.30 -2.28
CA GLU A 50 -1.45 12.83 -1.69
C GLU A 50 -2.64 13.60 -2.24
N THR A 51 -2.49 14.91 -2.38
CA THR A 51 -3.55 15.74 -2.91
C THR A 51 -3.90 15.35 -4.34
N GLU A 52 -2.90 15.03 -5.13
CA GLU A 52 -3.10 14.66 -6.54
C GLU A 52 -3.30 13.16 -6.72
N LYS A 53 -3.42 12.41 -5.63
CA LYS A 53 -3.72 10.98 -5.66
C LYS A 53 -2.63 10.11 -6.26
N TYR A 54 -1.41 10.59 -6.31
CA TYR A 54 -0.29 9.75 -6.70
C TYR A 54 0.02 8.72 -5.62
N ILE A 55 -0.17 9.09 -4.35
CA ILE A 55 -0.05 8.14 -3.26
C ILE A 55 -1.35 8.15 -2.46
N ASP A 56 -1.71 6.97 -1.99
CA ASP A 56 -2.96 6.79 -1.24
C ASP A 56 -2.75 5.54 -0.40
N ASP A 57 -2.57 5.74 0.89
CA ASP A 57 -2.26 4.61 1.78
C ASP A 57 -3.38 3.59 1.81
N GLU A 58 -4.63 4.00 1.64
CA GLU A 58 -5.73 3.05 1.59
C GLU A 58 -5.67 2.21 0.32
N ARG A 59 -5.41 2.85 -0.80
CA ARG A 59 -5.27 2.13 -2.06
C ARG A 59 -4.09 1.17 -2.01
N TYR A 60 -2.98 1.62 -1.44
CA TYR A 60 -1.81 0.78 -1.25
C TYR A 60 -2.14 -0.41 -0.35
N CYS A 61 -2.85 -0.15 0.74
CA CYS A 61 -3.24 -1.19 1.69
C CYS A 61 -4.08 -2.26 1.01
N ARG A 62 -5.06 -1.83 0.24
CA ARG A 62 -5.92 -2.78 -0.46
C ARG A 62 -5.12 -3.64 -1.44
N ALA A 63 -4.24 -3.01 -2.20
CA ALA A 63 -3.42 -3.73 -3.16
C ALA A 63 -2.48 -4.71 -2.47
N PHE A 64 -1.87 -4.26 -1.37
CA PHE A 64 -0.95 -5.10 -0.60
C PHE A 64 -1.66 -6.32 -0.01
N VAL A 65 -2.80 -6.08 0.62
CA VAL A 65 -3.58 -7.17 1.22
C VAL A 65 -3.99 -8.18 0.16
N ASN A 66 -4.51 -7.68 -0.95
CA ASN A 66 -4.97 -8.55 -2.02
C ASN A 66 -3.82 -9.38 -2.59
N ASP A 67 -2.70 -8.74 -2.85
CA ASP A 67 -1.54 -9.42 -3.41
C ASP A 67 -0.99 -10.49 -2.47
N LYS A 68 -0.79 -10.14 -1.20
CA LYS A 68 -0.20 -11.07 -0.26
C LYS A 68 -1.14 -12.20 0.10
N PHE A 69 -2.42 -11.91 0.18
CA PHE A 69 -3.39 -12.95 0.51
C PHE A 69 -3.61 -13.91 -0.65
N ARG A 70 -3.81 -13.38 -1.85
CA ARG A 70 -4.18 -14.23 -2.98
C ARG A 70 -3.00 -14.87 -3.67
N PHE A 71 -1.89 -14.16 -3.79
CA PHE A 71 -0.76 -14.68 -4.55
C PHE A 71 0.36 -15.21 -3.67
N ALA A 72 0.70 -14.48 -2.62
CA ALA A 72 1.76 -14.94 -1.72
C ALA A 72 1.25 -15.89 -0.66
N LYS A 73 -0.07 -15.99 -0.49
CA LYS A 73 -0.69 -16.90 0.46
C LYS A 73 -0.30 -16.62 1.91
N TRP A 74 -0.15 -15.37 2.25
CA TRP A 74 0.17 -14.97 3.61
C TRP A 74 -1.09 -15.00 4.47
N GLY A 75 -0.93 -15.34 5.76
CA GLY A 75 -2.00 -15.19 6.72
C GLY A 75 -2.20 -13.74 7.10
N LYS A 76 -3.33 -13.46 7.73
CA LYS A 76 -3.72 -12.09 8.08
C LYS A 76 -2.71 -11.41 9.00
N MET A 77 -2.21 -12.14 9.99
CA MET A 77 -1.26 -11.55 10.92
C MET A 77 0.02 -11.13 10.24
N LYS A 78 0.48 -11.93 9.30
CA LYS A 78 1.69 -11.61 8.57
C LYS A 78 1.49 -10.41 7.68
N ILE A 79 0.32 -10.31 7.05
CA ILE A 79 -0.01 -9.16 6.22
C ILE A 79 -0.09 -7.90 7.08
N ALA A 80 -0.74 -8.00 8.24
CA ALA A 80 -0.85 -6.87 9.15
C ALA A 80 0.52 -6.39 9.59
N GLN A 81 1.43 -7.31 9.86
CA GLN A 81 2.80 -6.98 10.21
C GLN A 81 3.50 -6.22 9.09
N GLY A 82 3.32 -6.72 7.87
CA GLY A 82 3.92 -6.05 6.71
C GLY A 82 3.42 -4.62 6.54
N LEU A 83 2.13 -4.43 6.74
CA LEU A 83 1.53 -3.10 6.65
C LEU A 83 2.01 -2.20 7.78
N TYR A 84 2.19 -2.76 8.97
CA TYR A 84 2.72 -2.00 10.09
C TYR A 84 4.12 -1.46 9.76
N MET A 85 4.93 -2.29 9.11
CA MET A 85 6.28 -1.88 8.71
C MET A 85 6.25 -0.75 7.69
N LYS A 86 5.16 -0.61 6.96
CA LYS A 86 4.96 0.48 6.01
C LYS A 86 4.22 1.66 6.62
N LYS A 87 4.06 1.64 7.94
CA LYS A 87 3.43 2.72 8.71
C LYS A 87 1.97 2.95 8.34
N ILE A 88 1.30 1.89 7.93
CA ILE A 88 -0.13 1.92 7.69
C ILE A 88 -0.83 1.77 9.05
N PRO A 89 -1.78 2.64 9.40
CA PRO A 89 -2.47 2.49 10.67
C PRO A 89 -3.16 1.16 10.81
N SER A 90 -3.13 0.64 12.02
CA SER A 90 -3.66 -0.69 12.33
C SER A 90 -5.14 -0.81 11.99
N ASP A 91 -5.92 0.22 12.30
CA ASP A 91 -7.36 0.19 12.00
C ASP A 91 -7.62 0.13 10.50
N VAL A 92 -6.83 0.84 9.70
CA VAL A 92 -6.94 0.79 8.25
C VAL A 92 -6.59 -0.60 7.76
N ALA A 93 -5.48 -1.15 8.26
CA ALA A 93 -5.02 -2.47 7.85
C ALA A 93 -6.09 -3.54 8.13
N TRP A 94 -6.64 -3.55 9.34
CA TRP A 94 -7.60 -4.58 9.70
C TRP A 94 -8.94 -4.40 9.02
N ARG A 95 -9.30 -3.17 8.69
CA ARG A 95 -10.51 -2.94 7.91
C ARG A 95 -10.43 -3.64 6.57
N HIS A 96 -9.31 -3.50 5.88
CA HIS A 96 -9.12 -4.16 4.59
C HIS A 96 -8.95 -5.66 4.71
N LEU A 97 -8.30 -6.11 5.78
CA LEU A 97 -8.17 -7.55 6.01
C LEU A 97 -9.51 -8.21 6.25
N ASN A 98 -10.39 -7.53 6.98
CA ASN A 98 -11.72 -8.04 7.23
C ASN A 98 -12.58 -8.05 5.97
N GLU A 99 -12.39 -7.07 5.11
CA GLU A 99 -13.10 -7.04 3.83
C GLU A 99 -12.73 -8.22 2.96
N ILE A 100 -11.46 -8.58 2.97
CA ILE A 100 -10.98 -9.71 2.18
C ILE A 100 -11.67 -11.01 2.61
N ASP A 101 -11.81 -11.18 3.91
CA ASP A 101 -12.50 -12.34 4.45
C ASP A 101 -13.93 -12.42 3.94
N GLU A 102 -14.61 -11.30 3.97
CA GLU A 102 -15.99 -11.22 3.51
C GLU A 102 -16.10 -11.54 2.05
N GLU A 103 -15.21 -10.97 1.26
CA GLU A 103 -15.21 -11.21 -0.19
C GLU A 103 -14.92 -12.67 -0.49
N GLU A 104 -13.98 -13.23 0.21
CA GLU A 104 -13.62 -14.63 0.00
C GLU A 104 -14.78 -15.54 0.33
N TYR A 105 -15.45 -15.24 1.42
CA TYR A 105 -16.61 -16.02 1.85
C TYR A 105 -17.74 -15.92 0.81
N LEU A 106 -18.00 -14.73 0.34
CA LEU A 106 -19.09 -14.50 -0.60
C LEU A 106 -18.80 -15.08 -1.98
N SER A 107 -17.53 -15.21 -2.33
CA SER A 107 -17.18 -15.72 -3.65
C SER A 107 -17.10 -17.23 -3.71
N ILE A 108 -17.22 -17.92 -2.57
CA ILE A 108 -17.23 -19.36 -2.58
C ILE A 108 -18.54 -19.85 -3.19
N PRO A 109 -18.49 -20.70 -4.21
CA PRO A 109 -19.72 -21.21 -4.81
C PRO A 109 -20.55 -22.02 -3.82
N VAL A 110 -21.83 -21.79 -3.82
CA VAL A 110 -22.72 -22.51 -2.91
C VAL A 110 -22.70 -24.00 -3.19
N SER A 111 -22.62 -24.39 -4.40
CA SER A 111 -22.58 -25.79 -4.79
C SER A 111 -21.33 -26.49 -4.31
N TYR A 112 -20.48 -25.75 -3.93
CA TYR A 112 -19.23 -26.26 -3.52
C TYR A 112 -19.18 -26.59 -2.04
N THR A 113 -19.89 -26.48 -1.53
CA THR A 113 -19.81 -26.57 -0.44
C THR A 113 -20.07 -26.72 0.05
N HIS A 114 -20.58 -27.19 -0.14
CA HIS A 114 -20.50 -27.26 0.34
C HIS A 114 -20.21 -27.34 0.72
N LEU A 115 -20.86 -27.99 0.81
CA LEU A 115 -20.38 -28.06 1.25
C LEU A 115 -20.08 -27.69 1.77
N THR A 116 -20.59 -28.19 1.87
CA THR A 116 -20.09 -27.91 2.38
C THR A 116 -19.99 -27.41 2.95
N LEU A 117 -20.73 -27.96 3.21
CA LEU A 117 -20.42 -27.60 3.78
C LEU A 117 -20.15 -27.32 4.04
N PRO A 118 -20.68 -27.78 3.91
CA PRO A 118 -20.23 -27.60 4.19
C PRO A 118 -19.76 -27.34 4.46
N THR A 119 -20.21 -27.93 4.48
CA THR A 119 -19.67 -27.72 4.64
C THR A 119 -19.25 -27.45 4.81
N ILE A 120 -19.81 -28.07 4.83
CA ILE A 120 -19.41 -27.96 4.97
C ILE A 120 -19.11 -27.58 5.31
#